data_ae9cf6293d646bf3642e0ef2762d8ad3
#
_entry.id   ae9cf6293d646bf3642e0ef2762d8ad3
#
_cell.length_a   1.000
_cell.length_b   1.000
_cell.length_c   1.000
_cell.angle_alpha   90.00
_cell.angle_beta   90.00
_cell.angle_gamma   90.00
#
_symmetry.space_group_name_H-M   'P 1'
#
loop_
_entity.id
_entity.type
_entity.pdbx_description
1 polymer ?
#
loop_
_entity_poly.entity_id
_entity_poly.type
_entity_poly.pdbx_seq_one_letter_code
_entity_poly.pdbx_strand_id
1 'polypeptide(L)'
;MCIRDRPEGDIHEWNIQNVFRGLGTRDEAKKRIFAWLYNPESEDYLCERAYDRGSVVQKYFTQGQVTTFWNKVIPSEERTALNYIIQSTCAENVLRQMIKVSNYLKGCKSFVAFPIHDSIVLDLSIEDREKLPEIIDIFSDTALGKFKVNAGVGLNFGNLERLKI
;
A
#
# COMPACT_ATOMS: atom_id res chain seq x y z
N MET A 1 12.94 3.52 4.26
CA MET A 1 12.58 4.58 3.30
C MET A 1 11.70 5.58 4.03
N CYS A 2 12.12 6.84 4.11
CA CYS A 2 11.30 7.87 4.75
C CYS A 2 10.18 8.23 3.76
N ILE A 3 8.93 8.33 4.24
CA ILE A 3 7.77 8.67 3.39
C ILE A 3 7.94 10.07 2.75
N ARG A 4 8.75 10.94 3.36
CA ARG A 4 9.10 12.26 2.81
C ARG A 4 9.87 12.20 1.48
N ASP A 5 10.54 11.08 1.22
CA ASP A 5 11.38 10.89 0.03
C ASP A 5 10.66 10.08 -1.06
N ARG A 6 9.32 10.00 -0.99
CA ARG A 6 8.53 9.27 -1.96
C ARG A 6 8.60 10.00 -3.31
N PRO A 7 9.07 9.35 -4.38
CA PRO A 7 9.15 10.00 -5.68
C PRO A 7 7.74 10.33 -6.20
N GLU A 8 7.62 11.51 -6.80
CA GLU A 8 6.46 11.80 -7.62
C GLU A 8 6.49 10.87 -8.84
N GLY A 9 5.39 10.15 -9.10
CA GLY A 9 5.28 9.25 -10.24
C GLY A 9 5.32 7.76 -9.91
N ASP A 10 5.75 6.96 -10.87
CA ASP A 10 5.81 5.49 -10.73
C ASP A 10 7.10 5.06 -10.02
N ILE A 11 6.95 4.36 -8.90
CA ILE A 11 8.09 3.90 -8.09
C ILE A 11 9.03 2.95 -8.86
N HIS A 12 8.51 2.18 -9.82
CA HIS A 12 9.35 1.25 -10.58
C HIS A 12 10.19 1.99 -11.64
N GLU A 13 9.65 3.05 -12.23
CA GLU A 13 10.42 3.95 -13.09
C GLU A 13 11.49 4.70 -12.28
N TRP A 14 11.14 5.19 -11.11
CA TRP A 14 12.12 5.78 -10.19
C TRP A 14 13.23 4.79 -9.84
N ASN A 15 12.89 3.53 -9.58
CA ASN A 15 13.87 2.48 -9.28
C ASN A 15 14.82 2.20 -10.44
N ILE A 16 14.34 2.22 -11.68
CA ILE A 16 15.21 2.08 -12.86
C ILE A 16 16.32 3.13 -12.81
N GLN A 17 15.94 4.38 -12.60
CA GLN A 17 16.90 5.49 -12.64
C GLN A 17 17.83 5.52 -11.41
N ASN A 18 17.28 5.33 -10.20
CA ASN A 18 17.99 5.60 -8.96
C ASN A 18 18.59 4.36 -8.29
N VAL A 19 18.04 3.17 -8.56
CA VAL A 19 18.55 1.91 -8.01
C VAL A 19 19.29 1.11 -9.08
N PHE A 20 18.70 0.95 -10.26
CA PHE A 20 19.25 0.09 -11.33
C PHE A 20 20.07 0.84 -12.39
N ARG A 21 20.45 2.09 -12.14
CA ARG A 21 21.33 2.89 -12.99
C ARG A 21 20.84 3.07 -14.43
N GLY A 22 19.53 3.19 -14.61
CA GLY A 22 18.90 3.32 -15.93
C GLY A 22 18.74 2.01 -16.72
N LEU A 23 19.03 0.86 -16.10
CA LEU A 23 18.97 -0.43 -16.78
C LEU A 23 17.64 -1.16 -16.51
N GLY A 24 17.08 -1.72 -17.58
CA GLY A 24 15.88 -2.55 -17.55
C GLY A 24 14.58 -1.78 -17.81
N THR A 25 13.52 -2.53 -17.99
CA THR A 25 12.15 -2.05 -18.16
C THR A 25 11.44 -1.93 -16.79
N ARG A 26 10.30 -1.23 -16.78
CA ARG A 26 9.46 -1.10 -15.60
C ARG A 26 9.05 -2.46 -15.00
N ASP A 27 8.70 -3.41 -15.85
CA ASP A 27 8.26 -4.74 -15.39
C ASP A 27 9.44 -5.58 -14.87
N GLU A 28 10.61 -5.44 -15.43
CA GLU A 28 11.83 -6.08 -14.92
C GLU A 28 12.22 -5.49 -13.56
N ALA A 29 12.19 -4.17 -13.42
CA ALA A 29 12.45 -3.50 -12.16
C ALA A 29 11.45 -3.96 -11.05
N LYS A 30 10.17 -4.04 -11.39
CA LYS A 30 9.13 -4.56 -10.49
C LYS A 30 9.41 -6.00 -10.07
N LYS A 31 9.65 -6.90 -11.02
CA LYS A 31 9.95 -8.32 -10.74
C LYS A 31 11.20 -8.46 -9.88
N ARG A 32 12.25 -7.70 -10.18
CA ARG A 32 13.51 -7.74 -9.45
C ARG A 32 13.35 -7.31 -8.00
N ILE A 33 12.67 -6.19 -7.76
CA ILE A 33 12.41 -5.72 -6.40
C ILE A 33 11.55 -6.70 -5.62
N PHE A 34 10.49 -7.24 -6.22
CA PHE A 34 9.63 -8.19 -5.52
C PHE A 34 10.35 -9.53 -5.25
N ALA A 35 11.16 -10.01 -6.18
CA ALA A 35 11.98 -11.19 -5.95
C ALA A 35 12.92 -10.98 -4.76
N TRP A 36 13.61 -9.83 -4.69
CA TRP A 36 14.46 -9.50 -3.56
C TRP A 36 13.67 -9.29 -2.26
N LEU A 37 12.54 -8.61 -2.32
CA LEU A 37 11.75 -8.26 -1.14
C LEU A 37 11.15 -9.50 -0.45
N TYR A 38 10.66 -10.46 -1.23
CA TYR A 38 9.92 -11.62 -0.71
C TYR A 38 10.72 -12.93 -0.67
N ASN A 39 11.89 -12.98 -1.29
CA ASN A 39 12.81 -14.10 -1.19
C ASN A 39 13.97 -13.74 -0.26
N PRO A 40 14.03 -14.30 0.97
CA PRO A 40 15.11 -14.03 1.92
C PRO A 40 16.50 -14.40 1.39
N GLU A 41 16.58 -15.38 0.49
CA GLU A 41 17.82 -15.86 -0.10
C GLU A 41 18.29 -15.02 -1.29
N SER A 42 17.51 -14.01 -1.68
CA SER A 42 17.88 -13.13 -2.79
C SER A 42 18.95 -12.14 -2.35
N GLU A 43 20.10 -12.20 -3.00
CA GLU A 43 21.25 -11.33 -2.78
C GLU A 43 21.30 -10.26 -3.89
N ASP A 44 20.40 -9.28 -3.85
CA ASP A 44 20.48 -8.12 -4.72
C ASP A 44 21.08 -6.92 -4.00
N TYR A 45 22.38 -6.72 -4.20
CA TYR A 45 23.13 -5.62 -3.57
C TYR A 45 22.54 -4.24 -3.85
N LEU A 46 22.00 -3.99 -5.04
CA LEU A 46 21.43 -2.68 -5.40
C LEU A 46 20.11 -2.46 -4.64
N CYS A 47 19.29 -3.49 -4.52
CA CYS A 47 18.07 -3.44 -3.72
C CYS A 47 18.38 -3.30 -2.23
N GLU A 48 19.33 -4.06 -1.69
CA GLU A 48 19.72 -4.01 -0.29
C GLU A 48 20.24 -2.63 0.10
N ARG A 49 21.12 -2.05 -0.73
CA ARG A 49 21.64 -0.69 -0.50
C ARG A 49 20.54 0.38 -0.54
N ALA A 50 19.54 0.21 -1.38
CA ALA A 50 18.46 1.19 -1.53
C ALA A 50 17.39 1.09 -0.44
N TYR A 51 17.11 -0.12 0.05
CA TYR A 51 15.92 -0.38 0.87
C TYR A 51 16.23 -0.98 2.26
N ASP A 52 17.42 -1.51 2.48
CA ASP A 52 17.91 -2.01 3.78
C ASP A 52 16.87 -2.86 4.54
N ARG A 53 16.48 -4.00 3.94
CA ARG A 53 15.47 -4.89 4.54
C ARG A 53 15.90 -5.44 5.90
N GLY A 54 17.20 -5.59 6.12
CA GLY A 54 17.76 -6.07 7.37
C GLY A 54 17.38 -5.18 8.55
N SER A 55 17.56 -3.86 8.40
CA SER A 55 17.15 -2.88 9.43
C SER A 55 15.64 -2.89 9.68
N VAL A 56 14.82 -3.13 8.65
CA VAL A 56 13.37 -3.24 8.81
C VAL A 56 13.03 -4.47 9.63
N VAL A 57 13.61 -5.64 9.30
CA VAL A 57 13.37 -6.87 10.05
C VAL A 57 13.84 -6.71 11.50
N GLN A 58 15.05 -6.21 11.73
CA GLN A 58 15.58 -5.97 13.07
C GLN A 58 14.68 -5.08 13.94
N LYS A 59 14.03 -4.10 13.33
CA LYS A 59 13.15 -3.16 14.05
C LYS A 59 11.82 -3.79 14.48
N TYR A 60 11.26 -4.67 13.66
CA TYR A 60 9.88 -5.15 13.83
C TYR A 60 9.76 -6.63 14.19
N PHE A 61 10.84 -7.40 14.10
CA PHE A 61 10.87 -8.83 14.44
C PHE A 61 11.65 -9.07 15.73
N THR A 62 11.05 -9.79 16.67
CA THR A 62 11.67 -10.16 17.94
C THR A 62 11.11 -11.49 18.45
N GLN A 63 11.97 -12.43 18.81
CA GLN A 63 11.60 -13.69 19.48
C GLN A 63 10.48 -14.48 18.80
N GLY A 64 10.57 -14.64 17.49
CA GLY A 64 9.60 -15.45 16.73
C GLY A 64 8.26 -14.76 16.46
N GLN A 65 8.23 -13.44 16.53
CA GLN A 65 7.05 -12.64 16.23
C GLN A 65 7.39 -11.31 15.57
N VAL A 66 6.46 -10.84 14.76
CA VAL A 66 6.49 -9.50 14.16
C VAL A 66 5.54 -8.60 14.94
N THR A 67 6.00 -7.39 15.28
CA THR A 67 5.13 -6.32 15.79
C THR A 67 4.95 -5.29 14.68
N THR A 68 3.72 -5.10 14.19
CA THR A 68 3.42 -4.16 13.10
C THR A 68 3.55 -2.70 13.55
N PHE A 69 3.49 -1.78 12.59
CA PHE A 69 3.50 -0.33 12.87
C PHE A 69 2.43 0.11 13.89
N TRP A 70 1.30 -0.57 13.94
CA TRP A 70 0.22 -0.31 14.91
C TRP A 70 0.19 -1.28 16.10
N ASN A 71 1.34 -1.88 16.43
CA ASN A 71 1.51 -2.76 17.59
C ASN A 71 0.70 -4.08 17.54
N LYS A 72 0.27 -4.52 16.37
CA LYS A 72 -0.28 -5.86 16.21
C LYS A 72 0.85 -6.89 16.22
N VAL A 73 0.72 -7.89 17.07
CA VAL A 73 1.69 -8.98 17.19
C VAL A 73 1.26 -10.18 16.37
N ILE A 74 2.17 -10.72 15.55
CA ILE A 74 1.93 -11.84 14.63
C ILE A 74 3.06 -12.84 14.80
N PRO A 75 2.79 -14.10 15.17
CA PRO A 75 3.80 -15.16 15.15
C PRO A 75 4.41 -15.32 13.76
N SER A 76 5.72 -15.37 13.66
CA SER A 76 6.43 -15.41 12.39
C SER A 76 7.82 -16.01 12.57
N GLU A 77 8.34 -16.66 11.55
CA GLU A 77 9.77 -16.96 11.43
C GLU A 77 10.51 -15.74 10.85
N GLU A 78 11.79 -15.60 11.17
CA GLU A 78 12.61 -14.47 10.69
C GLU A 78 12.60 -14.38 9.16
N ARG A 79 12.70 -15.50 8.45
CA ARG A 79 12.69 -15.54 6.99
C ARG A 79 11.40 -15.01 6.34
N THR A 80 10.28 -15.03 7.05
CA THR A 80 8.99 -14.54 6.58
C THR A 80 8.59 -13.20 7.19
N ALA A 81 9.38 -12.71 8.15
CA ALA A 81 9.08 -11.53 8.94
C ALA A 81 8.80 -10.30 8.08
N LEU A 82 9.65 -10.02 7.08
CA LEU A 82 9.49 -8.86 6.21
C LEU A 82 8.16 -8.88 5.46
N ASN A 83 7.75 -10.05 4.96
CA ASN A 83 6.47 -10.22 4.28
C ASN A 83 5.30 -9.92 5.22
N TYR A 84 5.32 -10.45 6.45
CA TYR A 84 4.29 -10.17 7.45
C TYR A 84 4.28 -8.69 7.86
N ILE A 85 5.46 -8.07 8.04
CA ILE A 85 5.55 -6.62 8.35
C ILE A 85 4.84 -5.80 7.27
N ILE A 86 5.19 -6.01 6.01
CA ILE A 86 4.67 -5.21 4.90
C ILE A 86 3.17 -5.48 4.71
N GLN A 87 2.78 -6.74 4.56
CA GLN A 87 1.40 -7.10 4.22
C GLN A 87 0.42 -6.73 5.34
N SER A 88 0.79 -7.01 6.60
CA SER A 88 -0.07 -6.65 7.72
C SER A 88 -0.18 -5.15 7.91
N THR A 89 0.93 -4.41 7.75
CA THR A 89 0.91 -2.95 7.83
C THR A 89 0.03 -2.35 6.73
N CYS A 90 0.14 -2.84 5.50
CA CYS A 90 -0.73 -2.41 4.40
C CYS A 90 -2.20 -2.72 4.68
N ALA A 91 -2.53 -3.93 5.11
CA ALA A 91 -3.90 -4.33 5.42
C ALA A 91 -4.50 -3.48 6.55
N GLU A 92 -3.74 -3.27 7.64
CA GLU A 92 -4.18 -2.42 8.74
C GLU A 92 -4.39 -0.97 8.29
N ASN A 93 -3.53 -0.44 7.41
CA ASN A 93 -3.67 0.89 6.85
C ASN A 93 -4.99 1.03 6.08
N VAL A 94 -5.29 0.08 5.20
CA VAL A 94 -6.56 0.07 4.42
C VAL A 94 -7.77 0.02 5.36
N LEU A 95 -7.77 -0.86 6.36
CA LEU A 95 -8.87 -0.98 7.31
C LEU A 95 -9.09 0.30 8.13
N ARG A 96 -8.02 0.96 8.55
CA ARG A 96 -8.11 2.24 9.27
C ARG A 96 -8.69 3.35 8.41
N GLN A 97 -8.25 3.44 7.16
CA GLN A 97 -8.79 4.41 6.22
C GLN A 97 -10.25 4.09 5.85
N MET A 98 -10.58 2.81 5.68
CA MET A 98 -11.96 2.36 5.49
C MET A 98 -12.88 2.84 6.62
N ILE A 99 -12.44 2.74 7.88
CA ILE A 99 -13.20 3.22 9.05
C ILE A 99 -13.40 4.75 8.98
N LYS A 100 -12.36 5.51 8.59
CA LYS A 100 -12.47 6.96 8.43
C LYS A 100 -13.50 7.33 7.36
N VAL A 101 -13.43 6.68 6.18
CA VAL A 101 -14.40 6.88 5.09
C VAL A 101 -15.81 6.49 5.53
N SER A 102 -15.96 5.35 6.22
CA SER A 102 -17.25 4.92 6.75
C SER A 102 -17.83 5.92 7.76
N ASN A 103 -16.98 6.51 8.61
CA ASN A 103 -17.41 7.54 9.55
C ASN A 103 -17.83 8.84 8.84
N TYR A 104 -17.11 9.24 7.79
CA TYR A 104 -17.44 10.41 6.98
C TYR A 104 -18.78 10.25 6.25
N LEU A 105 -19.11 9.02 5.84
CA LEU A 105 -20.37 8.71 5.15
C LEU A 105 -21.58 8.49 6.10
N LYS A 106 -21.42 8.66 7.43
CA LYS A 106 -22.54 8.53 8.34
C LYS A 106 -23.64 9.56 8.03
N GLY A 107 -24.85 9.08 7.85
CA GLY A 107 -26.00 9.90 7.47
C GLY A 107 -26.15 10.15 5.96
N CYS A 108 -25.23 9.65 5.16
CA CYS A 108 -25.34 9.62 3.69
C CYS A 108 -26.12 8.38 3.22
N LYS A 109 -26.55 8.38 1.95
CA LYS A 109 -27.09 7.19 1.29
C LYS A 109 -25.98 6.24 0.84
N SER A 110 -24.80 6.77 0.60
CA SER A 110 -23.59 6.02 0.24
C SER A 110 -22.98 5.34 1.45
N PHE A 111 -22.35 4.19 1.23
CA PHE A 111 -21.65 3.46 2.30
C PHE A 111 -20.46 2.67 1.77
N VAL A 112 -19.55 2.30 2.68
CA VAL A 112 -18.47 1.37 2.38
C VAL A 112 -19.02 -0.04 2.42
N ALA A 113 -18.97 -0.75 1.29
CA ALA A 113 -19.46 -2.11 1.17
C ALA A 113 -18.49 -3.14 1.78
N PHE A 114 -17.25 -3.15 1.31
CA PHE A 114 -16.21 -4.07 1.80
C PHE A 114 -14.80 -3.66 1.34
N PRO A 115 -13.74 -4.16 1.99
CA PRO A 115 -12.37 -4.02 1.52
C PRO A 115 -11.99 -5.16 0.58
N ILE A 116 -11.12 -4.89 -0.41
CA ILE A 116 -10.45 -5.89 -1.23
C ILE A 116 -8.96 -5.56 -1.29
N HIS A 117 -8.10 -6.42 -0.74
CA HIS A 117 -6.65 -6.23 -0.72
C HIS A 117 -6.23 -4.84 -0.22
N ASP A 118 -5.82 -3.96 -1.12
CA ASP A 118 -5.36 -2.59 -0.90
C ASP A 118 -6.38 -1.52 -1.27
N SER A 119 -7.62 -1.92 -1.49
CA SER A 119 -8.73 -1.05 -1.92
C SER A 119 -9.98 -1.22 -1.06
N ILE A 120 -10.91 -0.26 -1.20
CA ILE A 120 -12.26 -0.34 -0.64
C ILE A 120 -13.29 -0.21 -1.77
N VAL A 121 -14.40 -0.90 -1.62
CA VAL A 121 -15.56 -0.81 -2.50
C VAL A 121 -16.63 0.01 -1.82
N LEU A 122 -17.15 1.00 -2.54
CA LEU A 122 -18.23 1.86 -2.09
C LEU A 122 -19.48 1.58 -2.92
N ASP A 123 -20.64 1.57 -2.27
CA ASP A 123 -21.91 1.78 -2.93
C ASP A 123 -22.19 3.29 -2.89
N LEU A 124 -22.05 3.96 -4.03
CA LEU A 124 -22.11 5.42 -4.13
C LEU A 124 -23.46 5.87 -4.71
N SER A 125 -24.27 6.49 -3.87
CA SER A 125 -25.49 7.17 -4.32
C SER A 125 -25.16 8.39 -5.17
N ILE A 126 -25.95 8.66 -6.20
CA ILE A 126 -25.83 9.84 -7.04
C ILE A 126 -25.94 11.14 -6.23
N GLU A 127 -26.71 11.12 -5.14
CA GLU A 127 -26.91 12.28 -4.26
C GLU A 127 -25.66 12.66 -3.47
N ASP A 128 -24.76 11.70 -3.25
CA ASP A 128 -23.51 11.88 -2.49
C ASP A 128 -22.27 11.99 -3.40
N ARG A 129 -22.44 12.05 -4.74
CA ARG A 129 -21.31 12.02 -5.68
C ARG A 129 -20.32 13.16 -5.46
N GLU A 130 -20.79 14.31 -4.97
CA GLU A 130 -19.96 15.47 -4.65
C GLU A 130 -18.94 15.22 -3.54
N LYS A 131 -19.18 14.20 -2.71
CA LYS A 131 -18.29 13.79 -1.61
C LYS A 131 -17.08 12.97 -2.09
N LEU A 132 -17.08 12.51 -3.34
CA LEU A 132 -16.06 11.61 -3.84
C LEU A 132 -14.62 12.16 -3.76
N PRO A 133 -14.34 13.44 -4.08
CA PRO A 133 -13.00 13.99 -3.92
C PRO A 133 -12.51 13.92 -2.46
N GLU A 134 -13.37 14.22 -1.50
CA GLU A 134 -13.03 14.18 -0.08
C GLU A 134 -12.87 12.74 0.43
N ILE A 135 -13.69 11.80 -0.05
CA ILE A 135 -13.52 10.36 0.24
C ILE A 135 -12.13 9.89 -0.22
N ILE A 136 -11.69 10.30 -1.40
CA ILE A 136 -10.39 9.96 -1.95
C ILE A 136 -9.27 10.59 -1.12
N ASP A 137 -9.43 11.84 -0.71
CA ASP A 137 -8.45 12.51 0.15
C ASP A 137 -8.34 11.82 1.50
N ILE A 138 -9.46 11.52 2.16
CA ILE A 138 -9.50 10.76 3.42
C ILE A 138 -8.83 9.40 3.25
N PHE A 139 -9.10 8.68 2.17
CA PHE A 139 -8.53 7.35 1.94
C PHE A 139 -7.03 7.42 1.64
N SER A 140 -6.56 8.47 0.98
CA SER A 140 -5.17 8.70 0.62
C SER A 140 -4.29 9.16 1.78
N ASP A 141 -4.85 9.93 2.73
CA ASP A 141 -4.11 10.56 3.84
C ASP A 141 -4.03 9.64 5.04
N THR A 142 -2.87 9.00 5.20
CA THR A 142 -2.65 7.96 6.20
C THR A 142 -1.57 8.35 7.21
N ALA A 143 -1.49 7.61 8.32
CA ALA A 143 -0.40 7.74 9.28
C ALA A 143 0.99 7.39 8.69
N LEU A 144 1.02 6.69 7.56
CA LEU A 144 2.24 6.35 6.82
C LEU A 144 2.57 7.36 5.72
N GLY A 145 1.78 8.43 5.58
CA GLY A 145 1.87 9.45 4.56
C GLY A 145 0.75 9.37 3.52
N LYS A 146 0.79 10.29 2.56
CA LYS A 146 -0.23 10.37 1.51
C LYS A 146 0.08 9.39 0.38
N PHE A 147 -0.89 8.53 0.05
CA PHE A 147 -0.78 7.53 -1.01
C PHE A 147 -1.56 7.96 -2.25
N LYS A 148 -1.06 7.57 -3.42
CA LYS A 148 -1.81 7.74 -4.66
C LYS A 148 -3.00 6.76 -4.66
N VAL A 149 -4.20 7.28 -4.88
CA VAL A 149 -5.43 6.49 -5.03
C VAL A 149 -5.85 6.47 -6.49
N ASN A 150 -6.21 5.30 -7.00
CA ASN A 150 -6.88 5.15 -8.27
C ASN A 150 -8.34 4.81 -7.98
N ALA A 151 -9.27 5.49 -8.63
CA ALA A 151 -10.69 5.22 -8.49
C ALA A 151 -11.25 4.66 -9.80
N GLY A 152 -12.13 3.69 -9.68
CA GLY A 152 -12.95 3.16 -10.77
C GLY A 152 -14.41 3.29 -10.42
N VAL A 153 -15.26 3.56 -11.40
CA VAL A 153 -16.71 3.68 -11.25
C VAL A 153 -17.42 2.79 -12.27
N GLY A 154 -18.52 2.18 -11.86
CA GLY A 154 -19.34 1.33 -12.73
C GLY A 154 -20.62 0.90 -12.03
N LEU A 155 -21.56 0.36 -12.79
CA LEU A 155 -22.81 -0.17 -12.24
C LEU A 155 -22.64 -1.52 -11.53
N ASN A 156 -21.53 -2.17 -11.73
CA ASN A 156 -21.14 -3.41 -11.06
C ASN A 156 -19.62 -3.54 -11.03
N PHE A 157 -19.11 -4.42 -10.18
CA PHE A 157 -17.69 -4.60 -9.98
C PHE A 157 -16.95 -5.16 -11.21
N GLY A 158 -17.63 -5.83 -12.12
CA GLY A 158 -17.02 -6.41 -13.33
C GLY A 158 -16.76 -5.40 -14.45
N ASN A 159 -17.40 -4.24 -14.42
CA ASN A 159 -17.34 -3.22 -15.47
C ASN A 159 -17.00 -1.85 -14.87
N LEU A 160 -15.79 -1.74 -14.33
CA LEU A 160 -15.29 -0.49 -13.78
C LEU A 160 -14.49 0.31 -14.81
N GLU A 161 -14.87 1.56 -14.99
CA GLU A 161 -14.12 2.54 -15.77
C GLU A 161 -13.26 3.41 -14.85
N ARG A 162 -12.05 3.72 -15.31
CA ARG A 162 -11.14 4.56 -14.52
C ARG A 162 -11.71 5.98 -14.42
N LEU A 163 -11.89 6.44 -13.20
CA LEU A 163 -12.28 7.81 -12.93
C LEU A 163 -11.04 8.71 -13.08
N LYS A 164 -11.15 9.74 -13.90
CA LYS A 164 -10.15 10.82 -13.99
C LYS A 164 -10.50 11.85 -12.92
N ILE A 165 -9.67 11.91 -11.90
CA ILE A 165 -9.79 12.84 -10.77
C ILE A 165 -8.64 13.82 -10.85
#